data_486fc64611a114a3a81ecad3c93d7011
#
_entry.id   486fc64611a114a3a81ecad3c93d7011
#
_cell.length_a   1.000
_cell.length_b   1.000
_cell.length_c   1.000
_cell.angle_alpha   90.00
_cell.angle_beta   90.00
_cell.angle_gamma   90.00
#
_symmetry.space_group_name_H-M   'P 1'
#
loop_
_entity.id
_entity.type
_entity.pdbx_description
1 polymer ?
#
loop_
_entity_poly.entity_id
_entity_poly.type
_entity_poly.pdbx_seq_one_letter_code
_entity_poly.pdbx_strand_id
1 'polypeptide(L)'
;MINYQAIRVIYKYEMLRAWYTLLQTLAAPVISTSLYFVVFGAAIGSRIQEVEGVSYGVFIVPGLVMLSLLTQSIANASFGIFFPKFTGTIYEVMSAPLSFFEIVVGYVGAAASKTLILGLVILLTANLFVDLHIAHPLIMLLFLVLTCISFALFGFIIGLWATNFEKLQLIPMLVITPLVFLGGSFYSVNMLPPAWQTVTLFNPVLYLISGFRWSFFEVADVSVGISLAMISLFLLVCLALVWWMFKTGYRLKQ
;
A
#
# COMPACT_ATOMS: atom_id res chain seq x y z
N MET A 1 17.52 -23.17 -11.70
CA MET A 1 18.30 -21.91 -11.57
C MET A 1 17.34 -20.75 -11.71
N ILE A 2 17.48 -19.69 -10.93
CA ILE A 2 16.64 -18.48 -11.03
C ILE A 2 17.07 -17.69 -12.27
N ASN A 3 16.10 -17.34 -13.12
CA ASN A 3 16.34 -16.54 -14.32
C ASN A 3 16.26 -15.05 -13.99
N TYR A 4 17.37 -14.47 -13.56
CA TYR A 4 17.47 -13.04 -13.24
C TYR A 4 17.19 -12.11 -14.44
N GLN A 5 17.46 -12.57 -15.67
CA GLN A 5 17.18 -11.78 -16.87
C GLN A 5 15.67 -11.59 -17.05
N ALA A 6 14.89 -12.64 -16.83
CA ALA A 6 13.44 -12.58 -16.91
C ALA A 6 12.82 -11.62 -15.86
N ILE A 7 13.26 -11.72 -14.60
CA ILE A 7 12.85 -10.79 -13.54
C ILE A 7 13.15 -9.35 -13.98
N ARG A 8 14.38 -9.09 -14.46
CA ARG A 8 14.82 -7.77 -14.90
C ARG A 8 13.99 -7.24 -16.07
N VAL A 9 13.61 -8.08 -17.03
CA VAL A 9 12.81 -7.67 -18.19
C VAL A 9 11.41 -7.28 -17.75
N ILE A 10 10.73 -8.11 -16.96
CA ILE A 10 9.38 -7.81 -16.43
C ILE A 10 9.43 -6.53 -15.59
N TYR A 11 10.37 -6.44 -14.66
CA TYR A 11 10.55 -5.27 -13.80
C TYR A 11 10.79 -3.98 -14.61
N LYS A 12 11.71 -4.03 -15.58
CA LYS A 12 12.03 -2.88 -16.42
C LYS A 12 10.85 -2.44 -17.28
N TYR A 13 10.11 -3.39 -17.85
CA TYR A 13 8.90 -3.10 -18.63
C TYR A 13 7.86 -2.36 -17.76
N GLU A 14 7.60 -2.86 -16.56
CA GLU A 14 6.68 -2.25 -15.63
C GLU A 14 7.13 -0.85 -15.14
N MET A 15 8.42 -0.66 -14.92
CA MET A 15 8.98 0.65 -14.55
C MET A 15 8.90 1.66 -15.70
N LEU A 16 9.18 1.22 -16.94
CA LEU A 16 9.02 2.07 -18.13
C LEU A 16 7.55 2.47 -18.32
N ARG A 17 6.60 1.55 -18.12
CA ARG A 17 5.17 1.88 -18.16
C ARG A 17 4.82 2.98 -17.15
N ALA A 18 5.35 2.90 -15.92
CA ALA A 18 5.14 3.94 -14.92
C ALA A 18 5.71 5.29 -15.33
N TRP A 19 6.85 5.30 -16.04
CA TRP A 19 7.44 6.53 -16.55
C TRP A 19 6.54 7.21 -17.58
N TYR A 20 5.94 6.46 -18.49
CA TYR A 20 4.96 7.01 -19.46
C TYR A 20 3.65 7.45 -18.82
N THR A 21 3.29 6.93 -17.65
CA THR A 21 2.07 7.29 -16.90
C THR A 21 2.37 8.08 -15.62
N LEU A 22 3.49 8.82 -15.58
CA LEU A 22 4.03 9.48 -14.39
C LEU A 22 3.04 10.49 -13.77
N LEU A 23 2.26 11.18 -14.59
CA LEU A 23 1.21 12.09 -14.13
C LEU A 23 0.12 11.35 -13.32
N GLN A 24 -0.26 10.13 -13.73
CA GLN A 24 -1.27 9.35 -13.02
C GLN A 24 -0.69 8.63 -11.80
N THR A 25 0.51 8.07 -11.94
CA THR A 25 1.08 7.18 -10.92
C THR A 25 1.80 7.94 -9.80
N LEU A 26 2.23 9.17 -10.05
CA LEU A 26 2.96 9.97 -9.08
C LEU A 26 2.29 11.33 -8.82
N ALA A 27 2.06 12.15 -9.85
CA ALA A 27 1.60 13.51 -9.65
C ALA A 27 0.18 13.57 -9.07
N ALA A 28 -0.76 12.79 -9.58
CA ALA A 28 -2.14 12.79 -9.09
C ALA A 28 -2.27 12.38 -7.61
N PRO A 29 -1.64 11.29 -7.12
CA PRO A 29 -1.64 10.96 -5.70
C PRO A 29 -0.96 12.02 -4.82
N VAL A 30 0.16 12.61 -5.27
CA VAL A 30 0.87 13.66 -4.53
C VAL A 30 -0.01 14.89 -4.39
N ILE A 31 -0.64 15.36 -5.49
CA ILE A 31 -1.56 16.51 -5.46
C ILE A 31 -2.74 16.23 -4.53
N SER A 32 -3.37 15.05 -4.64
CA SER A 32 -4.50 14.68 -3.79
C SER A 32 -4.11 14.67 -2.31
N THR A 33 -2.95 14.08 -1.97
CA THR A 33 -2.47 14.05 -0.59
C THR A 33 -2.10 15.44 -0.08
N SER A 34 -1.52 16.29 -0.94
CA SER A 34 -1.24 17.69 -0.60
C SER A 34 -2.52 18.48 -0.30
N LEU A 35 -3.58 18.26 -1.07
CA LEU A 35 -4.89 18.85 -0.80
C LEU A 35 -5.46 18.36 0.53
N TYR A 36 -5.29 17.08 0.86
CA TYR A 36 -5.68 16.58 2.18
C TYR A 36 -4.90 17.27 3.30
N PHE A 37 -3.59 17.52 3.17
CA PHE A 37 -2.81 18.27 4.16
C PHE A 37 -3.35 19.69 4.33
N VAL A 38 -3.66 20.38 3.25
CA VAL A 38 -4.22 21.75 3.32
C VAL A 38 -5.60 21.72 3.99
N VAL A 39 -6.51 20.86 3.53
CA VAL A 39 -7.90 20.83 4.03
C VAL A 39 -7.93 20.37 5.50
N PHE A 40 -7.35 19.23 5.81
CA PHE A 40 -7.39 18.68 7.16
C PHE A 40 -6.46 19.43 8.11
N GLY A 41 -5.27 19.80 7.69
CA GLY A 41 -4.32 20.57 8.50
C GLY A 41 -4.82 21.97 8.80
N ALA A 42 -5.34 22.72 7.83
CA ALA A 42 -5.82 24.07 8.04
C ALA A 42 -7.25 24.13 8.59
N ALA A 43 -8.22 23.43 7.97
CA ALA A 43 -9.63 23.56 8.37
C ALA A 43 -9.96 22.82 9.68
N ILE A 44 -9.45 21.60 9.88
CA ILE A 44 -9.69 20.83 11.09
C ILE A 44 -8.65 21.14 12.16
N GLY A 45 -7.39 21.33 11.78
CA GLY A 45 -6.31 21.71 12.71
C GLY A 45 -6.54 23.04 13.42
N SER A 46 -7.34 23.95 12.82
CA SER A 46 -7.77 25.19 13.50
C SER A 46 -8.71 24.94 14.69
N ARG A 47 -9.39 23.78 14.73
CA ARG A 47 -10.35 23.40 15.79
C ARG A 47 -9.79 22.34 16.74
N ILE A 48 -9.01 21.41 16.20
CA ILE A 48 -8.32 20.37 16.96
C ILE A 48 -6.83 20.72 16.92
N GLN A 49 -6.33 21.31 17.98
CA GLN A 49 -4.94 21.76 18.02
C GLN A 49 -3.97 20.58 18.13
N GLU A 50 -4.27 19.62 19.01
CA GLU A 50 -3.41 18.48 19.31
C GLU A 50 -4.19 17.18 19.45
N VAL A 51 -3.58 16.08 19.03
CA VAL A 51 -4.04 14.71 19.28
C VAL A 51 -2.85 13.96 19.89
N GLU A 52 -3.04 13.43 21.10
CA GLU A 52 -2.01 12.71 21.85
C GLU A 52 -0.67 13.46 21.99
N GLY A 53 -0.73 14.79 22.16
CA GLY A 53 0.45 15.64 22.31
C GLY A 53 1.16 16.02 21.02
N VAL A 54 0.59 15.63 19.86
CA VAL A 54 1.11 15.97 18.53
C VAL A 54 0.15 16.92 17.83
N SER A 55 0.67 17.97 17.17
CA SER A 55 -0.18 18.86 16.39
C SER A 55 -0.96 18.09 15.33
N TYR A 56 -2.25 18.38 15.16
CA TYR A 56 -3.13 17.61 14.28
C TYR A 56 -2.62 17.50 12.85
N GLY A 57 -2.07 18.57 12.29
CA GLY A 57 -1.51 18.57 10.93
C GLY A 57 -0.36 17.57 10.76
N VAL A 58 0.47 17.41 11.78
CA VAL A 58 1.57 16.45 11.80
C VAL A 58 1.04 15.03 12.05
N PHE A 59 0.07 14.87 12.94
CA PHE A 59 -0.53 13.58 13.32
C PHE A 59 -1.15 12.82 12.15
N ILE A 60 -1.77 13.53 11.20
CA ILE A 60 -2.45 12.90 10.04
C ILE A 60 -1.49 12.43 8.95
N VAL A 61 -0.22 12.89 8.94
CA VAL A 61 0.74 12.57 7.87
C VAL A 61 0.93 11.07 7.69
N PRO A 62 1.24 10.27 8.73
CA PRO A 62 1.40 8.82 8.59
C PRO A 62 0.15 8.13 8.03
N GLY A 63 -1.04 8.55 8.47
CA GLY A 63 -2.30 8.00 7.97
C GLY A 63 -2.53 8.29 6.49
N LEU A 64 -2.27 9.51 6.02
CA LEU A 64 -2.40 9.90 4.63
C LEU A 64 -1.38 9.20 3.72
N VAL A 65 -0.14 9.04 4.19
CA VAL A 65 0.87 8.27 3.49
C VAL A 65 0.39 6.83 3.32
N MET A 66 -0.08 6.18 4.40
CA MET A 66 -0.58 4.80 4.34
C MET A 66 -1.80 4.67 3.44
N LEU A 67 -2.75 5.59 3.46
CA LEU A 67 -3.90 5.62 2.53
C LEU A 67 -3.43 5.57 1.07
N SER A 68 -2.46 6.40 0.72
CA SER A 68 -1.91 6.47 -0.63
C SER A 68 -1.12 5.20 -0.98
N LEU A 69 -0.30 4.68 -0.07
CA LEU A 69 0.49 3.47 -0.28
C LEU A 69 -0.39 2.24 -0.50
N LEU A 70 -1.40 2.03 0.34
CA LEU A 70 -2.30 0.88 0.25
C LEU A 70 -3.05 0.87 -1.07
N THR A 71 -3.66 2.00 -1.43
CA THR A 71 -4.46 2.12 -2.66
C THR A 71 -3.59 1.99 -3.91
N GLN A 72 -2.41 2.63 -3.95
CA GLN A 72 -1.53 2.60 -5.11
C GLN A 72 -0.76 1.29 -5.26
N SER A 73 -0.37 0.63 -4.16
CA SER A 73 0.25 -0.71 -4.24
C SER A 73 -0.70 -1.71 -4.89
N ILE A 74 -1.96 -1.72 -4.44
CA ILE A 74 -2.99 -2.60 -4.99
C ILE A 74 -3.24 -2.27 -6.46
N ALA A 75 -3.46 -0.99 -6.79
CA ALA A 75 -3.77 -0.56 -8.15
C ALA A 75 -2.63 -0.90 -9.13
N ASN A 76 -1.38 -0.57 -8.77
CA ASN A 76 -0.22 -0.82 -9.62
C ASN A 76 0.00 -2.32 -9.88
N ALA A 77 -0.12 -3.15 -8.85
CA ALA A 77 0.11 -4.60 -8.98
C ALA A 77 -1.06 -5.30 -9.67
N SER A 78 -2.31 -4.96 -9.32
CA SER A 78 -3.48 -5.58 -9.94
C SER A 78 -3.58 -5.26 -11.42
N PHE A 79 -3.38 -4.01 -11.82
CA PHE A 79 -3.36 -3.62 -13.22
C PHE A 79 -2.17 -4.27 -13.96
N GLY A 80 -1.00 -4.35 -13.31
CA GLY A 80 0.22 -4.93 -13.89
C GLY A 80 0.02 -6.34 -14.41
N ILE A 81 -0.65 -7.21 -13.65
CA ILE A 81 -0.91 -8.59 -14.05
C ILE A 81 -2.22 -8.76 -14.83
N PHE A 82 -3.24 -7.94 -14.55
CA PHE A 82 -4.53 -8.03 -15.23
C PHE A 82 -4.43 -7.58 -16.69
N PHE A 83 -3.70 -6.51 -17.00
CA PHE A 83 -3.60 -6.00 -18.36
C PHE A 83 -3.01 -7.02 -19.36
N PRO A 84 -1.87 -7.68 -19.07
CA PRO A 84 -1.39 -8.80 -19.90
C PRO A 84 -2.39 -9.95 -20.02
N LYS A 85 -3.16 -10.24 -18.97
CA LYS A 85 -4.22 -11.26 -19.00
C LYS A 85 -5.35 -10.83 -19.93
N PHE A 86 -5.78 -9.58 -19.87
CA PHE A 86 -6.84 -9.02 -20.72
C PHE A 86 -6.45 -8.96 -22.20
N THR A 87 -5.20 -8.62 -22.51
CA THR A 87 -4.67 -8.55 -23.89
C THR A 87 -4.24 -9.91 -24.46
N GLY A 88 -4.18 -10.96 -23.62
CA GLY A 88 -3.70 -12.28 -24.00
C GLY A 88 -2.17 -12.43 -23.97
N THR A 89 -1.41 -11.35 -23.77
CA THR A 89 0.07 -11.40 -23.70
C THR A 89 0.58 -12.20 -22.50
N ILE A 90 -0.27 -12.48 -21.52
CA ILE A 90 0.05 -13.36 -20.38
C ILE A 90 0.46 -14.78 -20.85
N TYR A 91 -0.11 -15.28 -21.96
CA TYR A 91 0.23 -16.58 -22.51
C TYR A 91 1.67 -16.65 -23.03
N GLU A 92 2.20 -15.55 -23.54
CA GLU A 92 3.60 -15.44 -23.94
C GLU A 92 4.53 -15.54 -22.72
N VAL A 93 4.19 -14.82 -21.64
CA VAL A 93 4.92 -14.88 -20.37
C VAL A 93 4.86 -16.30 -19.76
N MET A 94 3.72 -16.97 -19.83
CA MET A 94 3.54 -18.31 -19.27
C MET A 94 4.13 -19.43 -20.15
N SER A 95 4.32 -19.20 -21.46
CA SER A 95 4.99 -20.13 -22.37
C SER A 95 6.51 -20.07 -22.27
N ALA A 96 7.05 -18.98 -21.75
CA ALA A 96 8.47 -18.86 -21.46
C ALA A 96 8.85 -19.78 -20.28
N PRO A 97 10.11 -20.27 -20.24
CA PRO A 97 10.58 -21.14 -19.15
C PRO A 97 10.83 -20.36 -17.86
N LEU A 98 9.74 -19.79 -17.31
CA LEU A 98 9.77 -18.96 -16.10
C LEU A 98 9.08 -19.67 -14.94
N SER A 99 9.68 -19.61 -13.77
CA SER A 99 9.04 -20.02 -12.54
C SER A 99 8.02 -18.97 -12.09
N PHE A 100 7.00 -19.41 -11.34
CA PHE A 100 6.02 -18.49 -10.73
C PHE A 100 6.69 -17.42 -9.87
N PHE A 101 7.77 -17.79 -9.17
CA PHE A 101 8.54 -16.88 -8.33
C PHE A 101 9.12 -15.71 -9.13
N GLU A 102 9.68 -15.97 -10.31
CA GLU A 102 10.25 -14.94 -11.19
C GLU A 102 9.18 -13.98 -11.69
N ILE A 103 8.01 -14.50 -12.04
CA ILE A 103 6.86 -13.68 -12.47
C ILE A 103 6.40 -12.77 -11.31
N VAL A 104 6.20 -13.35 -10.14
CA VAL A 104 5.76 -12.61 -8.95
C VAL A 104 6.77 -11.54 -8.55
N VAL A 105 8.05 -11.88 -8.46
CA VAL A 105 9.10 -10.93 -8.10
C VAL A 105 9.20 -9.79 -9.12
N GLY A 106 9.04 -10.07 -10.41
CA GLY A 106 9.06 -9.05 -11.46
C GLY A 106 7.91 -8.04 -11.31
N TYR A 107 6.67 -8.52 -11.29
CA TYR A 107 5.48 -7.64 -11.22
C TYR A 107 5.31 -6.99 -9.84
N VAL A 108 5.38 -7.77 -8.77
CA VAL A 108 5.20 -7.26 -7.40
C VAL A 108 6.35 -6.35 -7.01
N GLY A 109 7.59 -6.73 -7.35
CA GLY A 109 8.77 -5.90 -7.10
C GLY A 109 8.68 -4.54 -7.80
N ALA A 110 8.24 -4.50 -9.05
CA ALA A 110 8.03 -3.24 -9.76
C ALA A 110 6.92 -2.40 -9.14
N ALA A 111 5.77 -3.01 -8.79
CA ALA A 111 4.67 -2.30 -8.14
C ALA A 111 5.08 -1.74 -6.77
N ALA A 112 5.75 -2.55 -5.94
CA ALA A 112 6.25 -2.12 -4.63
C ALA A 112 7.26 -0.99 -4.75
N SER A 113 8.19 -1.06 -5.71
CA SER A 113 9.18 0.02 -5.95
C SER A 113 8.52 1.33 -6.37
N LYS A 114 7.54 1.28 -7.29
CA LYS A 114 6.76 2.47 -7.71
C LYS A 114 6.08 3.13 -6.51
N THR A 115 5.44 2.32 -5.68
CA THR A 115 4.69 2.81 -4.52
C THR A 115 5.62 3.29 -3.41
N LEU A 116 6.77 2.66 -3.22
CA LEU A 116 7.78 3.12 -2.28
C LEU A 116 8.31 4.52 -2.67
N ILE A 117 8.62 4.72 -3.96
CA ILE A 117 9.02 6.04 -4.49
C ILE A 117 7.91 7.06 -4.24
N LEU A 118 6.66 6.71 -4.51
CA LEU A 118 5.51 7.58 -4.24
C LEU A 118 5.43 7.96 -2.74
N GLY A 119 5.56 6.98 -1.84
CA GLY A 119 5.53 7.22 -0.40
C GLY A 119 6.61 8.18 0.08
N LEU A 120 7.84 8.01 -0.44
CA LEU A 120 8.96 8.93 -0.15
C LEU A 120 8.69 10.33 -0.70
N VAL A 121 8.13 10.46 -1.90
CA VAL A 121 7.76 11.76 -2.47
C VAL A 121 6.65 12.43 -1.66
N ILE A 122 5.64 11.67 -1.20
CA ILE A 122 4.59 12.21 -0.34
C ILE A 122 5.17 12.69 1.00
N LEU A 123 6.09 11.95 1.62
CA LEU A 123 6.76 12.36 2.85
C LEU A 123 7.58 13.64 2.65
N LEU A 124 8.33 13.74 1.55
CA LEU A 124 9.06 14.97 1.20
C LEU A 124 8.12 16.15 0.99
N THR A 125 6.98 15.90 0.33
CA THR A 125 5.97 16.93 0.11
C THR A 125 5.30 17.33 1.42
N ALA A 126 4.99 16.38 2.31
CA ALA A 126 4.42 16.68 3.63
C ALA A 126 5.32 17.58 4.47
N ASN A 127 6.64 17.42 4.35
CA ASN A 127 7.61 18.28 5.05
C ASN A 127 7.59 19.76 4.59
N LEU A 128 6.93 20.09 3.45
CA LEU A 128 6.70 21.46 3.03
C LEU A 128 5.51 22.12 3.76
N PHE A 129 4.61 21.32 4.32
CA PHE A 129 3.41 21.80 5.01
C PHE A 129 3.54 21.74 6.53
N VAL A 130 4.32 20.81 7.06
CA VAL A 130 4.49 20.58 8.49
C VAL A 130 5.93 20.15 8.79
N ASP A 131 6.45 20.56 9.94
CA ASP A 131 7.77 20.12 10.41
C ASP A 131 7.70 18.66 10.89
N LEU A 132 8.09 17.74 10.01
CA LEU A 132 8.09 16.32 10.29
C LEU A 132 9.35 15.93 11.08
N HIS A 133 9.16 15.48 12.29
CA HIS A 133 10.21 14.80 13.04
C HIS A 133 10.03 13.30 12.96
N ILE A 134 11.06 12.57 12.50
CA ILE A 134 11.04 11.13 12.39
C ILE A 134 11.94 10.56 13.48
N ALA A 135 11.34 10.03 14.55
CA ALA A 135 12.08 9.50 15.69
C ALA A 135 12.87 8.23 15.31
N HIS A 136 12.26 7.34 14.52
CA HIS A 136 12.84 6.04 14.16
C HIS A 136 12.83 5.79 12.64
N PRO A 137 13.76 6.38 11.84
CA PRO A 137 13.75 6.32 10.39
C PRO A 137 13.91 4.90 9.82
N LEU A 138 14.62 4.01 10.50
CA LEU A 138 14.77 2.62 10.06
C LEU A 138 13.45 1.83 10.21
N ILE A 139 12.71 2.06 11.29
CA ILE A 139 11.41 1.42 11.51
C ILE A 139 10.38 1.98 10.54
N MET A 140 10.40 3.30 10.29
CA MET A 140 9.59 3.94 9.25
C MET A 140 9.81 3.27 7.88
N LEU A 141 11.08 3.12 7.47
CA LEU A 141 11.42 2.49 6.20
C LEU A 141 10.98 1.01 6.15
N LEU A 142 11.14 0.29 7.25
CA LEU A 142 10.69 -1.10 7.36
C LEU A 142 9.17 -1.22 7.15
N PHE A 143 8.35 -0.39 7.80
CA PHE A 143 6.91 -0.38 7.59
C PHE A 143 6.54 0.03 6.15
N LEU A 144 7.21 1.02 5.57
CA LEU A 144 7.02 1.41 4.17
C LEU A 144 7.23 0.22 3.23
N VAL A 145 8.38 -0.45 3.35
CA VAL A 145 8.74 -1.56 2.46
C VAL A 145 7.80 -2.75 2.66
N LEU A 146 7.53 -3.15 3.90
CA LEU A 146 6.61 -4.25 4.19
C LEU A 146 5.20 -3.96 3.69
N THR A 147 4.71 -2.75 3.87
CA THR A 147 3.39 -2.34 3.37
C THR A 147 3.34 -2.39 1.85
N CYS A 148 4.32 -1.80 1.16
CA CYS A 148 4.37 -1.81 -0.29
C CYS A 148 4.40 -3.22 -0.87
N ILE A 149 5.22 -4.13 -0.31
CA ILE A 149 5.32 -5.51 -0.79
C ILE A 149 4.04 -6.29 -0.50
N SER A 150 3.52 -6.21 0.72
CA SER A 150 2.34 -6.96 1.15
C SER A 150 1.10 -6.57 0.33
N PHE A 151 0.88 -5.28 0.13
CA PHE A 151 -0.27 -4.79 -0.61
C PHE A 151 -0.09 -4.87 -2.14
N ALA A 152 1.15 -4.87 -2.64
CA ALA A 152 1.40 -5.22 -4.03
C ALA A 152 1.12 -6.73 -4.28
N LEU A 153 1.48 -7.63 -3.37
CA LEU A 153 1.09 -9.05 -3.45
C LEU A 153 -0.42 -9.22 -3.41
N PHE A 154 -1.11 -8.53 -2.51
CA PHE A 154 -2.56 -8.55 -2.44
C PHE A 154 -3.20 -8.00 -3.72
N GLY A 155 -2.70 -6.89 -4.27
CA GLY A 155 -3.10 -6.37 -5.57
C GLY A 155 -2.86 -7.36 -6.71
N PHE A 156 -1.74 -8.06 -6.70
CA PHE A 156 -1.44 -9.11 -7.68
C PHE A 156 -2.48 -10.25 -7.63
N ILE A 157 -2.89 -10.69 -6.43
CA ILE A 157 -3.98 -11.68 -6.24
C ILE A 157 -5.29 -11.15 -6.84
N ILE A 158 -5.65 -9.90 -6.56
CA ILE A 158 -6.84 -9.26 -7.12
C ILE A 158 -6.78 -9.25 -8.66
N GLY A 159 -5.63 -8.88 -9.24
CA GLY A 159 -5.44 -8.86 -10.69
C GLY A 159 -5.58 -10.24 -11.34
N LEU A 160 -5.11 -11.30 -10.69
CA LEU A 160 -5.33 -12.67 -11.15
C LEU A 160 -6.80 -13.08 -11.05
N TRP A 161 -7.48 -12.71 -9.97
CA TRP A 161 -8.88 -13.06 -9.73
C TRP A 161 -9.85 -12.29 -10.63
N ALA A 162 -9.56 -11.02 -10.94
CA ALA A 162 -10.43 -10.16 -11.73
C ALA A 162 -10.65 -10.67 -13.16
N THR A 163 -11.88 -10.50 -13.65
CA THR A 163 -12.29 -10.85 -15.02
C THR A 163 -12.58 -9.62 -15.87
N ASN A 164 -12.74 -8.45 -15.26
CA ASN A 164 -12.97 -7.16 -15.91
C ASN A 164 -12.35 -6.02 -15.10
N PHE A 165 -12.25 -4.83 -15.70
CA PHE A 165 -11.69 -3.65 -15.06
C PHE A 165 -12.49 -3.17 -13.84
N GLU A 166 -13.81 -3.39 -13.83
CA GLU A 166 -14.65 -3.01 -12.69
C GLU A 166 -14.25 -3.77 -11.43
N LYS A 167 -13.98 -5.07 -11.53
CA LYS A 167 -13.55 -5.90 -10.40
C LYS A 167 -12.20 -5.48 -9.82
N LEU A 168 -11.32 -4.89 -10.63
CA LEU A 168 -10.05 -4.34 -10.11
C LEU A 168 -10.27 -3.19 -9.12
N GLN A 169 -11.29 -2.36 -9.37
CA GLN A 169 -11.59 -1.19 -8.54
C GLN A 169 -12.51 -1.51 -7.36
N LEU A 170 -13.28 -2.60 -7.46
CA LEU A 170 -14.29 -2.96 -6.47
C LEU A 170 -13.67 -3.19 -5.08
N ILE A 171 -12.62 -4.00 -4.98
CA ILE A 171 -11.98 -4.31 -3.69
C ILE A 171 -11.29 -3.09 -3.08
N PRO A 172 -10.44 -2.31 -3.79
CA PRO A 172 -9.88 -1.08 -3.26
C PRO A 172 -10.95 -0.10 -2.76
N MET A 173 -12.01 0.11 -3.53
CA MET A 173 -13.04 1.09 -3.21
C MET A 173 -13.96 0.66 -2.07
N LEU A 174 -14.44 -0.57 -2.07
CA LEU A 174 -15.43 -1.05 -1.10
C LEU A 174 -14.84 -1.63 0.18
N VAL A 175 -13.60 -2.11 0.13
CA VAL A 175 -12.97 -2.78 1.28
C VAL A 175 -11.82 -1.94 1.82
N ILE A 176 -10.82 -1.64 1.00
CA ILE A 176 -9.59 -1.01 1.49
C ILE A 176 -9.84 0.42 1.97
N THR A 177 -10.56 1.23 1.18
CA THR A 177 -10.84 2.62 1.57
C THR A 177 -11.57 2.71 2.92
N PRO A 178 -12.68 1.99 3.18
CA PRO A 178 -13.32 1.99 4.50
C PRO A 178 -12.39 1.47 5.62
N LEU A 179 -11.59 0.42 5.37
CA LEU A 179 -10.65 -0.09 6.35
C LEU A 179 -9.57 0.93 6.71
N VAL A 180 -9.07 1.70 5.75
CA VAL A 180 -8.09 2.77 6.00
C VAL A 180 -8.69 3.89 6.83
N PHE A 181 -9.92 4.31 6.53
CA PHE A 181 -10.62 5.31 7.33
C PHE A 181 -10.87 4.82 8.76
N LEU A 182 -11.37 3.59 8.94
CA LEU A 182 -11.55 2.97 10.26
C LEU A 182 -10.23 2.60 10.94
N GLY A 183 -9.13 2.53 10.22
CA GLY A 183 -7.79 2.22 10.74
C GLY A 183 -7.10 3.37 11.48
N GLY A 184 -7.80 4.50 11.71
CA GLY A 184 -7.24 5.63 12.46
C GLY A 184 -6.33 6.54 11.63
N SER A 185 -6.57 6.66 10.31
CA SER A 185 -5.77 7.55 9.45
C SER A 185 -5.85 9.02 9.86
N PHE A 186 -7.01 9.46 10.35
CA PHE A 186 -7.33 10.86 10.64
C PHE A 186 -7.60 11.14 12.12
N TYR A 187 -7.59 10.12 12.97
CA TYR A 187 -7.90 10.19 14.40
C TYR A 187 -7.16 9.09 15.17
N SER A 188 -7.04 9.23 16.49
CA SER A 188 -6.61 8.13 17.35
C SER A 188 -7.80 7.22 17.70
N VAL A 189 -7.55 5.92 17.81
CA VAL A 189 -8.59 4.94 18.18
C VAL A 189 -9.25 5.31 19.52
N ASN A 190 -8.51 5.93 20.42
CA ASN A 190 -9.02 6.39 21.73
C ASN A 190 -10.13 7.45 21.61
N MET A 191 -10.25 8.13 20.46
CA MET A 191 -11.31 9.12 20.20
C MET A 191 -12.64 8.48 19.81
N LEU A 192 -12.66 7.19 19.49
CA LEU A 192 -13.87 6.47 19.10
C LEU A 192 -14.69 6.04 20.33
N PRO A 193 -16.04 5.88 20.17
CA PRO A 193 -16.85 5.20 21.16
C PRO A 193 -16.36 3.76 21.41
N PRO A 194 -16.52 3.20 22.65
CA PRO A 194 -15.94 1.90 23.03
C PRO A 194 -16.28 0.74 22.10
N ALA A 195 -17.51 0.70 21.56
CA ALA A 195 -17.93 -0.32 20.61
C ALA A 195 -17.09 -0.28 19.30
N TRP A 196 -16.80 0.92 18.79
CA TRP A 196 -16.01 1.11 17.59
C TRP A 196 -14.51 0.87 17.82
N GLN A 197 -13.99 1.17 19.02
CA GLN A 197 -12.62 0.79 19.39
C GLN A 197 -12.41 -0.72 19.25
N THR A 198 -13.35 -1.52 19.76
CA THR A 198 -13.29 -2.98 19.65
C THR A 198 -13.37 -3.43 18.18
N VAL A 199 -14.28 -2.85 17.38
CA VAL A 199 -14.38 -3.18 15.95
C VAL A 199 -13.09 -2.85 15.20
N THR A 200 -12.46 -1.72 15.52
CA THR A 200 -11.22 -1.27 14.89
C THR A 200 -10.04 -2.23 15.16
N LEU A 201 -10.01 -2.91 16.29
CA LEU A 201 -8.98 -3.92 16.58
C LEU A 201 -9.01 -5.14 15.64
N PHE A 202 -10.13 -5.41 14.98
CA PHE A 202 -10.21 -6.44 13.93
C PHE A 202 -9.74 -5.95 12.56
N ASN A 203 -9.46 -4.65 12.43
CA ASN A 203 -9.00 -4.04 11.20
C ASN A 203 -7.48 -4.21 11.04
N PRO A 204 -6.97 -4.99 10.06
CA PRO A 204 -5.53 -5.15 9.88
C PRO A 204 -4.81 -3.85 9.50
N VAL A 205 -5.52 -2.89 8.92
CA VAL A 205 -4.93 -1.60 8.51
C VAL A 205 -4.60 -0.72 9.71
N LEU A 206 -5.33 -0.86 10.84
CA LEU A 206 -5.00 -0.19 12.09
C LEU A 206 -3.54 -0.45 12.51
N TYR A 207 -3.12 -1.71 12.47
CA TYR A 207 -1.76 -2.10 12.89
C TYR A 207 -0.68 -1.47 12.02
N LEU A 208 -0.95 -1.31 10.72
CA LEU A 208 -0.04 -0.67 9.80
C LEU A 208 0.12 0.82 10.09
N ILE A 209 -1.02 1.51 10.25
CA ILE A 209 -1.04 2.95 10.52
C ILE A 209 -0.45 3.24 11.89
N SER A 210 -0.83 2.47 12.91
CA SER A 210 -0.33 2.61 14.29
C SER A 210 1.18 2.39 14.37
N GLY A 211 1.71 1.31 13.79
CA GLY A 211 3.14 1.03 13.79
C GLY A 211 3.94 2.04 12.97
N PHE A 212 3.41 2.49 11.83
CA PHE A 212 4.04 3.53 11.03
C PHE A 212 4.03 4.88 11.74
N ARG A 213 2.93 5.27 12.40
CA ARG A 213 2.83 6.49 13.21
C ARG A 213 3.81 6.47 14.37
N TRP A 214 3.97 5.34 15.03
CA TRP A 214 4.94 5.21 16.11
C TRP A 214 6.37 5.57 15.67
N SER A 215 6.74 5.25 14.45
CA SER A 215 8.09 5.57 13.95
C SER A 215 8.36 7.07 13.83
N PHE A 216 7.33 7.91 13.83
CA PHE A 216 7.43 9.37 13.81
C PHE A 216 7.42 9.98 15.22
N PHE A 217 6.46 9.59 16.04
CA PHE A 217 6.12 10.32 17.27
C PHE A 217 6.24 9.50 18.55
N GLU A 218 6.59 8.22 18.46
CA GLU A 218 6.55 7.26 19.58
C GLU A 218 5.14 7.04 20.16
N VAL A 219 4.12 7.55 19.47
CA VAL A 219 2.70 7.40 19.80
C VAL A 219 2.08 6.31 18.94
N ALA A 220 1.44 5.34 19.57
CA ALA A 220 0.82 4.21 18.89
C ALA A 220 -0.47 3.77 19.59
N ASP A 221 -1.51 3.49 18.81
CA ASP A 221 -2.76 2.89 19.33
C ASP A 221 -2.52 1.41 19.74
N VAL A 222 -1.56 0.73 19.09
CA VAL A 222 -1.20 -0.68 19.34
C VAL A 222 0.32 -0.83 19.34
N SER A 223 0.84 -1.75 20.14
CA SER A 223 2.29 -1.98 20.23
C SER A 223 2.93 -2.30 18.86
N VAL A 224 4.11 -1.74 18.61
CA VAL A 224 4.87 -1.92 17.34
C VAL A 224 5.16 -3.38 17.04
N GLY A 225 5.43 -4.20 18.06
CA GLY A 225 5.67 -5.64 17.90
C GLY A 225 4.45 -6.36 17.32
N ILE A 226 3.24 -6.06 17.81
CA ILE A 226 1.99 -6.62 17.28
C ILE A 226 1.77 -6.11 15.85
N SER A 227 2.03 -4.85 15.58
CA SER A 227 1.92 -4.25 14.25
C SER A 227 2.83 -4.95 13.23
N LEU A 228 4.09 -5.20 13.59
CA LEU A 228 5.03 -5.95 12.75
C LEU A 228 4.61 -7.41 12.55
N ALA A 229 4.12 -8.06 13.61
CA ALA A 229 3.62 -9.43 13.49
C ALA A 229 2.41 -9.52 12.55
N MET A 230 1.47 -8.59 12.63
CA MET A 230 0.27 -8.55 11.78
C MET A 230 0.61 -8.32 10.31
N ILE A 231 1.51 -7.38 9.97
CA ILE A 231 1.89 -7.18 8.57
C ILE A 231 2.69 -8.36 8.03
N SER A 232 3.56 -8.97 8.85
CA SER A 232 4.32 -10.15 8.46
C SER A 232 3.41 -11.35 8.22
N LEU A 233 2.40 -11.54 9.07
CA LEU A 233 1.38 -12.57 8.88
C LEU A 233 0.59 -12.33 7.59
N PHE A 234 0.14 -11.10 7.34
CA PHE A 234 -0.56 -10.76 6.12
C PHE A 234 0.29 -11.03 4.87
N LEU A 235 1.57 -10.65 4.91
CA LEU A 235 2.55 -10.96 3.85
C LEU A 235 2.63 -12.47 3.58
N LEU A 236 2.78 -13.28 4.63
CA LEU A 236 2.87 -14.73 4.52
C LEU A 236 1.59 -15.36 3.95
N VAL A 237 0.41 -14.87 4.37
CA VAL A 237 -0.88 -15.30 3.83
C VAL A 237 -0.98 -14.97 2.34
N CYS A 238 -0.61 -13.76 1.93
CA CYS A 238 -0.59 -13.37 0.52
C CYS A 238 0.37 -14.25 -0.31
N LEU A 239 1.57 -14.53 0.20
CA LEU A 239 2.52 -15.42 -0.46
C LEU A 239 1.97 -16.85 -0.61
N ALA A 240 1.34 -17.38 0.44
CA ALA A 240 0.72 -18.71 0.41
C ALA A 240 -0.43 -18.77 -0.60
N LEU A 241 -1.27 -17.72 -0.68
CA LEU A 241 -2.35 -17.63 -1.67
C LEU A 241 -1.83 -17.56 -3.11
N VAL A 242 -0.81 -16.74 -3.36
CA VAL A 242 -0.19 -16.65 -4.69
C VAL A 242 0.40 -18.01 -5.09
N TRP A 243 1.16 -18.65 -4.19
CA TRP A 243 1.70 -19.98 -4.44
C TRP A 243 0.60 -21.02 -4.75
N TRP A 244 -0.49 -21.01 -3.97
CA TRP A 244 -1.64 -21.88 -4.20
C TRP A 244 -2.28 -21.64 -5.57
N MET A 245 -2.50 -20.37 -5.97
CA MET A 245 -3.08 -20.00 -7.26
C MET A 245 -2.23 -20.52 -8.43
N PHE A 246 -0.92 -20.37 -8.35
CA PHE A 246 -0.02 -20.87 -9.40
C PHE A 246 0.05 -22.40 -9.42
N LYS A 247 0.06 -23.07 -8.26
CA LYS A 247 0.10 -24.52 -8.17
C LYS A 247 -1.17 -25.17 -8.73
N THR A 248 -2.33 -24.57 -8.50
CA THR A 248 -3.63 -25.09 -8.97
C THR A 248 -4.00 -24.61 -10.37
N GLY A 249 -3.30 -23.63 -10.91
CA GLY A 249 -3.68 -22.97 -12.16
C GLY A 249 -4.96 -22.13 -12.05
N TYR A 250 -5.40 -21.81 -10.82
CA TYR A 250 -6.64 -21.09 -10.57
C TYR A 250 -6.59 -19.68 -11.17
N ARG A 251 -7.52 -19.38 -12.11
CA ARG A 251 -7.67 -18.08 -12.78
C ARG A 251 -6.43 -17.60 -13.58
N LEU A 252 -5.44 -18.45 -13.81
CA LEU A 252 -4.30 -18.14 -14.68
C LEU A 252 -4.65 -18.25 -16.16
N LYS A 253 -5.60 -19.14 -16.50
CA LYS A 253 -6.17 -19.32 -17.85
C LYS A 253 -7.64 -18.91 -17.80
N GLN A 254 -8.04 -18.09 -18.76
CA GLN A 254 -9.45 -17.86 -19.07
C GLN A 254 -9.91 -18.87 -20.08
#